data_8d6a25391128883176794447c4580024
#
_entry.id   8d6a25391128883176794447c4580024
#
_cell.length_a   1.000
_cell.length_b   1.000
_cell.length_c   1.000
_cell.angle_alpha   90.00
_cell.angle_beta   90.00
_cell.angle_gamma   90.00
#
_symmetry.space_group_name_H-M   'P 1'
#
loop_
_entity.id
_entity.type
_entity.pdbx_description
1 polymer ?
#
loop_
_entity_poly.entity_id
_entity_poly.type
_entity_poly.pdbx_seq_one_letter_code
_entity_poly.pdbx_strand_id
1 'polypeptide(L)'
;MIRHIVFFTVKPENVEKVRAGLSILTEIPAATRLEIGANVKTDGFHRSIDLVVYGEFEDEAALAAYKAHPLYEESIRRVKPLRDERSAADYVVEDAVTTRV
;
A
#
# COMPACT_ATOMS: atom_id res chain seq x y z
N MET A 1 -16.09 0.68 5.98
CA MET A 1 -14.95 0.33 5.08
C MET A 1 -13.76 1.22 5.40
N ILE A 2 -12.56 0.64 5.36
CA ILE A 2 -11.32 1.37 5.60
C ILE A 2 -10.51 1.37 4.30
N ARG A 3 -9.94 2.52 3.95
CA ARG A 3 -8.94 2.64 2.90
C ARG A 3 -7.56 2.76 3.53
N HIS A 4 -6.66 1.92 3.10
CA HIS A 4 -5.28 1.82 3.57
C HIS A 4 -4.35 2.19 2.43
N ILE A 5 -3.55 3.25 2.64
CA ILE A 5 -2.70 3.80 1.58
C ILE A 5 -1.28 3.87 2.10
N VAL A 6 -0.35 3.28 1.36
CA VAL A 6 1.06 3.28 1.73
C VAL A 6 1.89 3.84 0.58
N PHE A 7 2.78 4.77 0.91
CA PHE A 7 3.71 5.36 -0.04
C PHE A 7 5.12 4.86 0.22
N PHE A 8 5.83 4.52 -0.86
CA PHE A 8 7.21 4.08 -0.78
C PHE A 8 8.11 4.93 -1.64
N THR A 9 9.27 5.33 -1.08
CA THR A 9 10.37 5.85 -1.89
C THR A 9 11.39 4.74 -2.05
N VAL A 10 11.90 4.59 -3.27
CA VAL A 10 12.77 3.46 -3.64
C VAL A 10 13.83 3.95 -4.62
N LYS A 11 15.07 3.49 -4.47
CA LYS A 11 16.10 3.78 -5.47
C LYS A 11 15.72 3.16 -6.81
N PRO A 12 16.04 3.83 -7.94
CA PRO A 12 15.65 3.34 -9.27
C PRO A 12 15.99 1.89 -9.54
N GLU A 13 17.19 1.45 -9.13
CA GLU A 13 17.64 0.07 -9.34
C GLU A 13 16.85 -0.96 -8.54
N ASN A 14 16.10 -0.54 -7.53
CA ASN A 14 15.34 -1.45 -6.66
C ASN A 14 13.83 -1.44 -6.93
N VAL A 15 13.34 -0.53 -7.78
CA VAL A 15 11.89 -0.35 -7.99
C VAL A 15 11.19 -1.64 -8.38
N GLU A 16 11.71 -2.37 -9.35
CA GLU A 16 11.06 -3.59 -9.82
C GLU A 16 11.11 -4.72 -8.78
N LYS A 17 12.18 -4.80 -8.00
CA LYS A 17 12.28 -5.77 -6.91
C LYS A 17 11.28 -5.47 -5.79
N VAL A 18 11.13 -4.19 -5.44
CA VAL A 18 10.16 -3.77 -4.43
C VAL A 18 8.74 -4.00 -4.93
N ARG A 19 8.47 -3.65 -6.19
CA ARG A 19 7.16 -3.92 -6.79
C ARG A 19 6.82 -5.41 -6.71
N ALA A 20 7.75 -6.28 -7.07
CA ALA A 20 7.55 -7.73 -6.99
C ALA A 20 7.28 -8.18 -5.55
N GLY A 21 8.04 -7.67 -4.60
CA GLY A 21 7.85 -8.00 -3.18
C GLY A 21 6.51 -7.51 -2.62
N LEU A 22 6.03 -6.36 -3.08
CA LEU A 22 4.72 -5.85 -2.68
C LEU A 22 3.57 -6.61 -3.35
N SER A 23 3.80 -7.14 -4.56
CA SER A 23 2.74 -7.77 -5.34
C SER A 23 2.17 -9.03 -4.69
N ILE A 24 2.92 -9.70 -3.82
CA ILE A 24 2.42 -10.86 -3.10
C ILE A 24 1.27 -10.49 -2.14
N LEU A 25 1.17 -9.23 -1.74
CA LEU A 25 0.08 -8.74 -0.89
C LEU A 25 -1.28 -8.89 -1.57
N THR A 26 -1.32 -8.90 -2.90
CA THR A 26 -2.58 -9.03 -3.66
C THR A 26 -3.23 -10.39 -3.48
N GLU A 27 -2.51 -11.37 -2.94
CA GLU A 27 -3.01 -12.72 -2.71
C GLU A 27 -3.63 -12.89 -1.31
N ILE A 28 -3.58 -11.88 -0.46
CA ILE A 28 -4.15 -11.93 0.89
C ILE A 28 -5.66 -11.73 0.81
N PRO A 29 -6.47 -12.72 1.20
CA PRO A 29 -7.92 -12.66 0.98
C PRO A 29 -8.67 -11.69 1.88
N ALA A 30 -8.05 -11.20 2.96
CA ALA A 30 -8.70 -10.28 3.89
C ALA A 30 -9.03 -8.92 3.28
N ALA A 31 -8.33 -8.51 2.23
CA ALA A 31 -8.60 -7.25 1.54
C ALA A 31 -9.71 -7.44 0.50
N THR A 32 -10.65 -6.50 0.46
CA THR A 32 -11.66 -6.45 -0.60
C THR A 32 -11.02 -6.06 -1.93
N ARG A 33 -10.03 -5.16 -1.86
CA ARG A 33 -9.20 -4.74 -3.00
C ARG A 33 -7.81 -4.45 -2.49
N LEU A 34 -6.80 -4.86 -3.23
CA LEU A 34 -5.42 -4.48 -2.98
C LEU A 34 -4.69 -4.28 -4.29
N GLU A 35 -4.09 -3.12 -4.45
CA GLU A 35 -3.40 -2.72 -5.66
C GLU A 35 -1.99 -2.22 -5.35
N ILE A 36 -1.07 -2.48 -6.26
CA ILE A 36 0.26 -1.89 -6.24
C ILE A 36 0.37 -1.01 -7.47
N GLY A 37 0.47 0.29 -7.25
CA GLY A 37 0.55 1.27 -8.33
C GLY A 37 1.87 2.01 -8.36
N ALA A 38 2.25 2.50 -9.53
CA ALA A 38 3.40 3.37 -9.68
C ALA A 38 2.94 4.82 -9.72
N ASN A 39 3.67 5.70 -8.99
CA ASN A 39 3.37 7.12 -9.01
C ASN A 39 3.64 7.68 -10.41
N VAL A 40 2.66 8.36 -11.00
CA VAL A 40 2.83 9.01 -12.31
C VAL A 40 3.66 10.30 -12.22
N LYS A 41 3.94 10.78 -11.01
CA LYS A 41 4.85 11.89 -10.72
C LYS A 41 4.48 13.21 -11.40
N THR A 42 3.18 13.48 -11.53
CA THR A 42 2.69 14.74 -12.10
C THR A 42 2.65 15.86 -11.07
N ASP A 43 2.61 15.53 -9.77
CA ASP A 43 2.65 16.52 -8.70
C ASP A 43 4.09 16.96 -8.41
N GLY A 44 4.34 18.28 -8.47
CA GLY A 44 5.67 18.81 -8.27
C GLY A 44 6.18 18.71 -6.83
N PHE A 45 5.31 18.52 -5.85
CA PHE A 45 5.68 18.46 -4.43
C PHE A 45 6.10 17.09 -3.93
N HIS A 46 5.64 16.00 -4.57
CA HIS A 46 5.85 14.63 -4.07
C HIS A 46 6.38 13.69 -5.15
N ARG A 47 7.41 14.14 -5.87
CA ARG A 47 8.05 13.32 -6.91
C ARG A 47 8.90 12.19 -6.35
N SER A 48 9.22 12.22 -5.05
CA SER A 48 10.04 11.19 -4.43
C SER A 48 9.29 9.88 -4.21
N ILE A 49 7.95 9.92 -4.20
CA ILE A 49 7.15 8.71 -4.05
C ILE A 49 7.18 7.93 -5.36
N ASP A 50 7.53 6.65 -5.28
CA ASP A 50 7.70 5.78 -6.45
C ASP A 50 6.58 4.76 -6.58
N LEU A 51 6.19 4.12 -5.46
CA LEU A 51 5.19 3.07 -5.45
C LEU A 51 4.14 3.33 -4.39
N VAL A 52 2.91 2.89 -4.67
CA VAL A 52 1.77 3.06 -3.78
C VAL A 52 1.10 1.70 -3.59
N VAL A 53 0.83 1.34 -2.34
CA VAL A 53 -0.07 0.23 -2.01
C VAL A 53 -1.41 0.85 -1.63
N TYR A 54 -2.46 0.43 -2.28
CA TYR A 54 -3.82 0.86 -1.98
C TYR A 54 -4.67 -0.34 -1.63
N GLY A 55 -5.29 -0.33 -0.45
CA GLY A 55 -6.15 -1.42 0.00
C GLY A 55 -7.49 -0.93 0.50
N GLU A 56 -8.51 -1.75 0.29
CA GLU A 56 -9.85 -1.55 0.85
C GLU A 56 -10.19 -2.72 1.75
N PHE A 57 -10.67 -2.43 2.94
CA PHE A 57 -10.99 -3.42 3.96
C PHE A 57 -12.38 -3.14 4.51
N GLU A 58 -13.15 -4.21 4.73
CA GLU A 58 -14.52 -4.08 5.20
C GLU A 58 -14.59 -3.39 6.57
N ASP A 59 -13.63 -3.69 7.46
CA ASP A 59 -13.55 -3.16 8.81
C ASP A 59 -12.13 -3.28 9.37
N GLU A 60 -11.94 -2.83 10.61
CA GLU A 60 -10.65 -2.91 11.31
C GLU A 60 -10.18 -4.36 11.50
N ALA A 61 -11.11 -5.29 11.71
CA ALA A 61 -10.76 -6.70 11.89
C ALA A 61 -10.16 -7.27 10.59
N ALA A 62 -10.71 -6.90 9.43
CA ALA A 62 -10.18 -7.33 8.14
C ALA A 62 -8.77 -6.76 7.90
N LEU A 63 -8.56 -5.47 8.24
CA LEU A 63 -7.25 -4.84 8.14
C LEU A 63 -6.23 -5.53 9.06
N ALA A 64 -6.64 -5.87 10.29
CA ALA A 64 -5.79 -6.60 11.23
C ALA A 64 -5.45 -7.99 10.71
N ALA A 65 -6.40 -8.70 10.14
CA ALA A 65 -6.19 -10.02 9.54
C ALA A 65 -5.20 -9.96 8.37
N TYR A 66 -5.30 -8.92 7.55
CA TYR A 66 -4.36 -8.66 6.46
C TYR A 66 -2.92 -8.51 7.00
N LYS A 67 -2.74 -7.67 8.02
CA LYS A 67 -1.43 -7.45 8.61
C LYS A 67 -0.86 -8.66 9.34
N ALA A 68 -1.73 -9.56 9.81
CA ALA A 68 -1.32 -10.79 10.49
C ALA A 68 -1.05 -11.95 9.52
N HIS A 69 -1.37 -11.80 8.25
CA HIS A 69 -1.20 -12.87 7.26
C HIS A 69 0.29 -13.13 6.98
N PRO A 70 0.70 -14.40 6.82
CA PRO A 70 2.11 -14.73 6.52
C PRO A 70 2.68 -14.00 5.29
N LEU A 71 1.87 -13.73 4.27
CA LEU A 71 2.34 -13.01 3.09
C LEU A 71 2.66 -11.53 3.39
N TYR A 72 2.00 -10.93 4.38
CA TYR A 72 2.32 -9.56 4.80
C TYR A 72 3.73 -9.50 5.38
N GLU A 73 4.06 -10.44 6.28
CA GLU A 73 5.39 -10.54 6.86
C GLU A 73 6.45 -10.86 5.81
N GLU A 74 6.14 -11.75 4.87
CA GLU A 74 7.05 -12.07 3.77
C GLU A 74 7.32 -10.85 2.88
N SER A 75 6.29 -10.05 2.60
CA SER A 75 6.45 -8.82 1.84
C SER A 75 7.39 -7.84 2.55
N ILE A 76 7.21 -7.66 3.87
CA ILE A 76 8.10 -6.81 4.66
C ILE A 76 9.53 -7.32 4.56
N ARG A 77 9.74 -8.61 4.69
CA ARG A 77 11.08 -9.22 4.62
C ARG A 77 11.77 -8.93 3.29
N ARG A 78 11.03 -8.96 2.19
CA ARG A 78 11.57 -8.71 0.85
C ARG A 78 11.78 -7.23 0.56
N VAL A 79 10.89 -6.37 1.06
CA VAL A 79 10.82 -4.96 0.68
C VAL A 79 11.67 -4.07 1.59
N LYS A 80 11.65 -4.32 2.90
CA LYS A 80 12.32 -3.45 3.88
C LYS A 80 13.80 -3.21 3.60
N PRO A 81 14.60 -4.21 3.17
CA PRO A 81 16.01 -3.95 2.86
C PRO A 81 16.22 -3.10 1.60
N LEU A 82 15.22 -2.98 0.74
CA LEU A 82 15.35 -2.38 -0.59
C LEU A 82 14.66 -1.02 -0.72
N ARG A 83 13.69 -0.73 0.15
CA ARG A 83 13.00 0.55 0.14
C ARG A 83 13.75 1.59 0.96
N ASP A 84 13.55 2.87 0.64
CA ASP A 84 14.05 3.95 1.47
C ASP A 84 13.00 4.31 2.53
N GLU A 85 12.03 5.14 2.19
CA GLU A 85 11.01 5.58 3.15
C GLU A 85 9.67 4.89 2.92
N ARG A 86 8.91 4.79 3.98
CA ARG A 86 7.54 4.27 3.96
C ARG A 86 6.66 5.17 4.82
N SER A 87 5.55 5.61 4.25
CA SER A 87 4.51 6.37 4.96
C SER A 87 3.16 5.72 4.73
N ALA A 88 2.31 5.70 5.74
CA ALA A 88 1.00 5.07 5.62
C ALA A 88 -0.08 5.93 6.25
N ALA A 89 -1.28 5.86 5.70
CA ALA A 89 -2.46 6.49 6.27
C ALA A 89 -3.67 5.59 6.02
N ASP A 90 -4.52 5.51 7.04
CA ASP A 90 -5.78 4.78 6.97
C ASP A 90 -6.91 5.75 7.27
N TYR A 91 -8.04 5.61 6.57
CA TYR A 91 -9.22 6.37 6.95
C TYR A 91 -10.49 5.56 6.74
N VAL A 92 -11.51 5.91 7.52
CA VAL A 92 -12.83 5.28 7.45
C VAL A 92 -13.65 6.00 6.39
N VAL A 93 -14.14 5.26 5.41
CA VAL A 93 -14.87 5.82 4.26
C VAL A 93 -16.14 6.56 4.72
N GLU A 94 -16.85 6.01 5.71
CA GLU A 94 -18.09 6.60 6.24
C GLU A 94 -17.87 7.96 6.92
N ASP A 95 -16.65 8.22 7.39
CA ASP A 95 -16.30 9.48 8.04
C ASP A 95 -15.69 10.49 7.06
N ALA A 96 -15.44 10.08 5.82
CA ALA A 96 -14.81 10.95 4.84
C ALA A 96 -15.80 11.94 4.24
N VAL A 97 -15.31 13.14 3.94
CA VAL A 97 -16.07 14.10 3.16
C VAL A 97 -15.99 13.68 1.70
N THR A 98 -17.12 13.37 1.11
CA THR A 98 -17.20 12.81 -0.25
C THR A 98 -17.96 13.75 -1.18
N THR A 99 -17.57 13.72 -2.45
CA THR A 99 -18.28 14.45 -3.50
C THR A 99 -19.74 14.06 -3.50
N ARG A 100 -20.61 15.04 -3.61
CA ARG A 100 -22.04 14.81 -3.80
C ARG A 100 -22.31 14.41 -5.24
N VAL A 101 -23.18 13.44 -5.39
CA VAL A 101 -23.58 12.95 -6.72
C VAL A 101 -25.06 13.22 -6.93
#